data_006c0df41908ed537f461c6b468c7f47
#
_entry.id   006c0df41908ed537f461c6b468c7f47
#
_cell.length_a   1.000
_cell.length_b   1.000
_cell.length_c   1.000
_cell.angle_alpha   90.00
_cell.angle_beta   90.00
_cell.angle_gamma   90.00
#
_symmetry.space_group_name_H-M   'P 1'
#
loop_
_entity.id
_entity.type
_entity.pdbx_description
1 polymer ?
#
loop_
_entity_poly.entity_id
_entity_poly.type
_entity_poly.pdbx_seq_one_letter_code
_entity_poly.pdbx_strand_id
1 'polypeptide(L)'
;MELSQKRMRKQLERMKPLITGCSMELARKGQDALGALLSRSYHKEVRVEEVCFPGFPACRIVPRDQSPVGRMLYLHGGGYVCGDLEYAKGFGSVLSAVTGAEVLCPAYRLAPEHPFPAGLEDSFSAYQFLLEQEGPVVLCGESAGGGMIYALCFLAKEEGLPLPAGLIGISPWTDLTASGGSYEENRKRDPSMTRERLDLFASCYTECRDNPLVSPLFGDLTGFPPSLLFVGGDEIMLDDSRRLHEKLLSCGCASTLEISPELWHAYVLYCLKERRTDLDRIAAFCHSCFCGENNFQIPRKKA
;
A
#
# COMPACT_ATOMS: atom_id res chain seq x y z
N MET A 1 18.60 -3.21 13.59
CA MET A 1 18.93 -1.82 14.09
C MET A 1 17.65 -1.00 13.92
N GLU A 2 17.05 -0.57 15.03
CA GLU A 2 15.81 0.19 14.97
C GLU A 2 16.05 1.60 14.43
N LEU A 3 15.27 1.98 13.40
CA LEU A 3 15.35 3.29 12.77
C LEU A 3 14.58 4.33 13.60
N SER A 4 15.22 5.45 13.94
CA SER A 4 14.57 6.57 14.62
C SER A 4 13.94 7.52 13.58
N GLN A 5 12.70 7.96 13.86
CA GLN A 5 11.95 8.93 13.04
C GLN A 5 12.80 10.16 12.69
N LYS A 6 13.37 10.84 13.69
CA LYS A 6 14.16 12.06 13.50
C LYS A 6 15.40 11.85 12.62
N ARG A 7 16.07 10.70 12.80
CA ARG A 7 17.28 10.37 12.01
C ARG A 7 16.92 10.08 10.56
N MET A 8 15.85 9.30 10.34
CA MET A 8 15.40 8.94 9.01
C MET A 8 14.90 10.16 8.24
N ARG A 9 14.08 11.04 8.88
CA ARG A 9 13.63 12.29 8.27
C ARG A 9 14.80 13.12 7.75
N LYS A 10 15.81 13.33 8.59
CA LYS A 10 17.00 14.10 8.21
C LYS A 10 17.79 13.47 7.06
N GLN A 11 17.78 12.15 6.97
CA GLN A 11 18.38 11.43 5.86
C GLN A 11 17.59 11.63 4.57
N LEU A 12 16.27 11.51 4.60
CA LEU A 12 15.39 11.75 3.45
C LEU A 12 15.51 13.19 2.94
N GLU A 13 15.49 14.19 3.82
CA GLU A 13 15.67 15.61 3.46
C GLU A 13 16.98 15.83 2.68
N ARG A 14 18.07 15.19 3.10
CA ARG A 14 19.37 15.28 2.41
C ARG A 14 19.37 14.56 1.06
N MET A 15 18.63 13.48 0.97
CA MET A 15 18.56 12.66 -0.25
C MET A 15 17.46 13.12 -1.23
N LYS A 16 16.53 13.98 -0.80
CA LYS A 16 15.38 14.40 -1.62
C LYS A 16 15.77 14.81 -3.04
N PRO A 17 16.77 15.68 -3.28
CA PRO A 17 17.14 16.08 -4.65
C PRO A 17 17.59 14.88 -5.51
N LEU A 18 18.24 13.90 -4.89
CA LEU A 18 18.68 12.68 -5.57
C LEU A 18 17.50 11.75 -5.86
N ILE A 19 16.62 11.54 -4.88
CA ILE A 19 15.45 10.66 -5.00
C ILE A 19 14.48 11.20 -6.05
N THR A 20 14.21 12.50 -6.05
CA THR A 20 13.23 13.12 -6.93
C THR A 20 13.76 13.42 -8.32
N GLY A 21 15.09 13.56 -8.49
CA GLY A 21 15.75 13.85 -9.78
C GLY A 21 16.41 12.65 -10.45
N CYS A 22 16.41 11.46 -9.85
CA CYS A 22 17.03 10.29 -10.42
C CYS A 22 16.25 9.70 -11.61
N SER A 23 16.94 8.92 -12.46
CA SER A 23 16.30 8.11 -13.50
C SER A 23 15.38 7.05 -12.89
N MET A 24 14.40 6.55 -13.66
CA MET A 24 13.55 5.44 -13.25
C MET A 24 14.36 4.19 -12.88
N GLU A 25 15.40 3.88 -13.66
CA GLU A 25 16.26 2.73 -13.37
C GLU A 25 16.93 2.83 -11.98
N LEU A 26 17.42 4.01 -11.62
CA LEU A 26 18.03 4.23 -10.31
C LEU A 26 16.99 4.18 -9.18
N ALA A 27 15.78 4.68 -9.43
CA ALA A 27 14.68 4.59 -8.47
C ALA A 27 14.26 3.13 -8.23
N ARG A 28 14.12 2.33 -9.28
CA ARG A 28 13.85 0.87 -9.20
C ARG A 28 14.90 0.17 -8.34
N LYS A 29 16.19 0.33 -8.67
CA LYS A 29 17.30 -0.25 -7.86
C LYS A 29 17.30 0.19 -6.39
N GLY A 30 16.92 1.43 -6.12
CA GLY A 30 16.83 1.95 -4.75
C GLY A 30 15.72 1.28 -3.95
N GLN A 31 14.57 1.03 -4.55
CA GLN A 31 13.46 0.29 -3.91
C GLN A 31 13.83 -1.18 -3.68
N ASP A 32 14.44 -1.85 -4.64
CA ASP A 32 14.88 -3.25 -4.49
C ASP A 32 15.87 -3.40 -3.32
N ALA A 33 16.79 -2.45 -3.17
CA ALA A 33 17.72 -2.43 -2.05
C ALA A 33 17.02 -2.27 -0.69
N LEU A 34 15.98 -1.43 -0.62
CA LEU A 34 15.14 -1.28 0.57
C LEU A 34 14.38 -2.58 0.88
N GLY A 35 13.76 -3.18 -0.13
CA GLY A 35 13.06 -4.46 -0.01
C GLY A 35 13.94 -5.57 0.50
N ALA A 36 15.14 -5.73 -0.08
CA ALA A 36 16.12 -6.71 0.35
C ALA A 36 16.57 -6.51 1.82
N LEU A 37 16.68 -5.26 2.28
CA LEU A 37 17.02 -4.97 3.68
C LEU A 37 15.90 -5.42 4.63
N LEU A 38 14.65 -5.10 4.31
CA LEU A 38 13.47 -5.47 5.10
C LEU A 38 13.30 -7.00 5.14
N SER A 39 13.37 -7.66 4.00
CA SER A 39 13.26 -9.13 3.89
C SER A 39 14.32 -9.85 4.75
N ARG A 40 15.56 -9.37 4.73
CA ARG A 40 16.64 -9.93 5.58
C ARG A 40 16.34 -9.76 7.07
N SER A 41 15.67 -8.71 7.48
CA SER A 41 15.36 -8.46 8.88
C SER A 41 14.33 -9.45 9.44
N TYR A 42 13.47 -10.02 8.59
CA TYR A 42 12.38 -10.93 8.98
C TYR A 42 12.56 -12.37 8.47
N HIS A 43 13.71 -12.73 7.90
CA HIS A 43 13.94 -14.05 7.30
C HIS A 43 13.81 -15.24 8.27
N LYS A 44 13.89 -15.00 9.57
CA LYS A 44 13.73 -16.04 10.60
C LYS A 44 12.27 -16.31 10.95
N GLU A 45 11.42 -15.29 10.80
CA GLU A 45 10.01 -15.32 11.15
C GLU A 45 9.14 -15.88 10.02
N VAL A 46 9.61 -15.76 8.76
CA VAL A 46 8.81 -16.13 7.59
C VAL A 46 9.54 -17.05 6.63
N ARG A 47 8.78 -17.78 5.81
CA ARG A 47 9.23 -18.54 4.65
C ARG A 47 8.68 -17.89 3.40
N VAL A 48 9.50 -17.75 2.37
CA VAL A 48 9.12 -17.20 1.06
C VAL A 48 9.10 -18.33 0.05
N GLU A 49 8.02 -18.41 -0.71
CA GLU A 49 7.81 -19.38 -1.78
C GLU A 49 7.51 -18.61 -3.08
N GLU A 50 8.12 -19.03 -4.19
CA GLU A 50 7.82 -18.44 -5.49
C GLU A 50 6.47 -18.93 -6.02
N VAL A 51 5.72 -18.03 -6.61
CA VAL A 51 4.46 -18.31 -7.31
C VAL A 51 4.55 -17.65 -8.68
N CYS A 52 4.26 -18.42 -9.73
CA CYS A 52 4.32 -17.92 -11.09
C CYS A 52 2.91 -17.74 -11.65
N PHE A 53 2.61 -16.52 -12.08
CA PHE A 53 1.45 -16.20 -12.89
C PHE A 53 1.84 -16.08 -14.37
N PRO A 54 0.91 -16.30 -15.30
CA PRO A 54 1.16 -15.97 -16.69
C PRO A 54 1.48 -14.48 -16.86
N GLY A 55 2.74 -14.15 -17.19
CA GLY A 55 3.18 -12.78 -17.48
C GLY A 55 3.85 -12.01 -16.36
N PHE A 56 3.76 -12.44 -15.10
CA PHE A 56 4.45 -11.79 -13.99
C PHE A 56 4.81 -12.76 -12.86
N PRO A 57 5.92 -12.55 -12.14
CA PRO A 57 6.27 -13.34 -10.97
C PRO A 57 5.53 -12.83 -9.72
N ALA A 58 5.38 -13.71 -8.73
CA ALA A 58 4.87 -13.39 -7.41
C ALA A 58 5.61 -14.19 -6.35
N CYS A 59 5.48 -13.80 -5.08
CA CYS A 59 5.87 -14.66 -3.97
C CYS A 59 4.75 -14.77 -2.94
N ARG A 60 4.66 -15.93 -2.33
CA ARG A 60 3.85 -16.24 -1.17
C ARG A 60 4.74 -16.25 0.05
N ILE A 61 4.38 -15.47 1.04
CA ILE A 61 5.13 -15.32 2.29
C ILE A 61 4.27 -15.85 3.42
N VAL A 62 4.77 -16.83 4.14
CA VAL A 62 4.02 -17.50 5.21
C VAL A 62 4.81 -17.46 6.53
N PRO A 63 4.13 -17.36 7.68
CA PRO A 63 4.78 -17.52 8.98
C PRO A 63 5.51 -18.86 9.07
N ARG A 64 6.68 -18.89 9.69
CA ARG A 64 7.51 -20.10 9.74
C ARG A 64 7.03 -21.12 10.76
N ASP A 65 6.64 -20.64 11.94
CA ASP A 65 6.45 -21.48 13.13
C ASP A 65 4.96 -21.70 13.48
N GLN A 66 4.04 -21.23 12.62
CA GLN A 66 2.60 -21.39 12.82
C GLN A 66 1.87 -21.47 11.48
N SER A 67 0.67 -22.06 11.50
CA SER A 67 -0.23 -22.00 10.36
C SER A 67 -0.74 -20.57 10.17
N PRO A 68 -0.91 -20.09 8.91
CA PRO A 68 -1.46 -18.77 8.65
C PRO A 68 -2.86 -18.59 9.26
N VAL A 69 -3.09 -17.45 9.90
CA VAL A 69 -4.40 -17.11 10.50
C VAL A 69 -5.39 -16.50 9.50
N GLY A 70 -4.93 -16.20 8.30
CA GLY A 70 -5.72 -15.61 7.21
C GLY A 70 -4.83 -15.32 6.02
N ARG A 71 -5.40 -14.69 4.99
CA ARG A 71 -4.71 -14.39 3.73
C ARG A 71 -4.76 -12.90 3.41
N MET A 72 -3.67 -12.43 2.82
CA MET A 72 -3.52 -11.03 2.42
C MET A 72 -2.95 -10.95 1.01
N LEU A 73 -3.48 -10.05 0.18
CA LEU A 73 -2.80 -9.58 -1.01
C LEU A 73 -2.10 -8.26 -0.67
N TYR A 74 -0.79 -8.20 -0.89
CA TYR A 74 -0.03 -6.96 -0.72
C TYR A 74 0.40 -6.41 -2.07
N LEU A 75 -0.03 -5.20 -2.39
CA LEU A 75 0.33 -4.48 -3.60
C LEU A 75 1.32 -3.37 -3.26
N HIS A 76 2.52 -3.49 -3.80
CA HIS A 76 3.60 -2.53 -3.55
C HIS A 76 3.35 -1.18 -4.24
N GLY A 77 4.00 -0.14 -3.73
CA GLY A 77 4.03 1.19 -4.34
C GLY A 77 5.10 1.35 -5.40
N GLY A 78 5.43 2.60 -5.69
CA GLY A 78 6.43 2.96 -6.70
C GLY A 78 5.85 3.72 -7.88
N GLY A 79 4.65 4.29 -7.72
CA GLY A 79 4.02 5.14 -8.72
C GLY A 79 3.66 4.42 -10.02
N TYR A 80 3.41 3.12 -9.97
CA TYR A 80 3.16 2.23 -11.11
C TYR A 80 4.35 2.04 -12.06
N VAL A 81 5.50 2.64 -11.78
CA VAL A 81 6.70 2.64 -12.64
C VAL A 81 7.92 2.01 -11.99
N CYS A 82 7.88 1.82 -10.67
CA CYS A 82 8.95 1.24 -9.87
C CYS A 82 8.42 0.14 -8.95
N GLY A 83 9.33 -0.63 -8.39
CA GLY A 83 9.03 -1.80 -7.57
C GLY A 83 9.12 -3.09 -8.37
N ASP A 84 9.52 -4.14 -7.67
CA ASP A 84 9.58 -5.49 -8.22
C ASP A 84 9.31 -6.52 -7.11
N LEU A 85 9.64 -7.78 -7.38
CA LEU A 85 9.46 -8.86 -6.42
C LEU A 85 10.30 -8.68 -5.14
N GLU A 86 11.54 -8.18 -5.24
CA GLU A 86 12.39 -7.95 -4.08
C GLU A 86 11.85 -6.83 -3.19
N TYR A 87 11.32 -5.76 -3.81
CA TYR A 87 10.68 -4.68 -3.07
C TYR A 87 9.39 -5.14 -2.38
N ALA A 88 8.49 -5.81 -3.12
CA ALA A 88 7.24 -6.34 -2.58
C ALA A 88 7.48 -7.35 -1.45
N LYS A 89 8.43 -8.26 -1.61
CA LYS A 89 8.84 -9.25 -0.62
C LYS A 89 9.32 -8.61 0.69
N GLY A 90 9.94 -7.44 0.61
CA GLY A 90 10.45 -6.73 1.78
C GLY A 90 9.35 -6.45 2.81
N PHE A 91 8.37 -5.64 2.45
CA PHE A 91 7.29 -5.29 3.37
C PHE A 91 6.26 -6.41 3.53
N GLY A 92 6.07 -7.25 2.52
CA GLY A 92 5.28 -8.48 2.64
C GLY A 92 5.79 -9.39 3.75
N SER A 93 7.12 -9.48 3.96
CA SER A 93 7.72 -10.23 5.08
C SER A 93 7.38 -9.60 6.44
N VAL A 94 7.39 -8.27 6.52
CA VAL A 94 6.94 -7.56 7.74
C VAL A 94 5.47 -7.87 8.03
N LEU A 95 4.60 -7.74 7.02
CA LEU A 95 3.16 -7.99 7.15
C LEU A 95 2.91 -9.42 7.62
N SER A 96 3.51 -10.42 6.97
CA SER A 96 3.34 -11.84 7.39
C SER A 96 3.80 -12.08 8.82
N ALA A 97 4.96 -11.53 9.21
CA ALA A 97 5.50 -11.69 10.56
C ALA A 97 4.62 -11.03 11.65
N VAL A 98 4.07 -9.84 11.38
CA VAL A 98 3.30 -9.11 12.40
C VAL A 98 1.83 -9.53 12.46
N THR A 99 1.25 -9.97 11.34
CA THR A 99 -0.17 -10.37 11.28
C THR A 99 -0.39 -11.86 11.48
N GLY A 100 0.64 -12.67 11.26
CA GLY A 100 0.50 -14.13 11.18
C GLY A 100 -0.23 -14.62 9.93
N ALA A 101 -0.51 -13.75 8.97
CA ALA A 101 -1.20 -14.10 7.72
C ALA A 101 -0.23 -14.64 6.66
N GLU A 102 -0.75 -15.43 5.74
CA GLU A 102 -0.14 -15.65 4.43
C GLU A 102 -0.27 -14.38 3.60
N VAL A 103 0.83 -13.92 3.00
CA VAL A 103 0.85 -12.70 2.17
C VAL A 103 1.29 -13.06 0.76
N LEU A 104 0.41 -12.82 -0.22
CA LEU A 104 0.74 -12.91 -1.64
C LEU A 104 1.20 -11.53 -2.13
N CYS A 105 2.37 -11.50 -2.76
CA CYS A 105 3.02 -10.29 -3.27
C CYS A 105 3.28 -10.45 -4.77
N PRO A 106 2.42 -9.97 -5.67
CA PRO A 106 2.70 -9.95 -7.10
C PRO A 106 3.69 -8.83 -7.45
N ALA A 107 4.64 -9.13 -8.32
CA ALA A 107 5.42 -8.12 -9.03
C ALA A 107 4.70 -7.79 -10.33
N TYR A 108 3.63 -7.03 -10.23
CA TYR A 108 2.78 -6.66 -11.36
C TYR A 108 3.55 -5.83 -12.41
N ARG A 109 3.13 -5.93 -13.67
CA ARG A 109 3.76 -5.22 -14.79
C ARG A 109 3.71 -3.71 -14.60
N LEU A 110 4.83 -3.05 -14.92
CA LEU A 110 5.06 -1.63 -14.67
C LEU A 110 5.04 -0.78 -15.93
N ALA A 111 4.58 0.46 -15.79
CA ALA A 111 4.75 1.50 -16.79
C ALA A 111 6.22 2.03 -16.80
N PRO A 112 6.69 2.63 -17.88
CA PRO A 112 5.98 2.85 -19.16
C PRO A 112 5.94 1.62 -20.06
N GLU A 113 6.65 0.54 -19.73
CA GLU A 113 6.73 -0.67 -20.55
C GLU A 113 5.36 -1.32 -20.71
N HIS A 114 4.56 -1.28 -19.64
CA HIS A 114 3.20 -1.82 -19.56
C HIS A 114 2.28 -0.82 -18.85
N PRO A 115 1.75 0.20 -19.55
CA PRO A 115 0.86 1.18 -18.93
C PRO A 115 -0.47 0.58 -18.49
N PHE A 116 -1.33 1.39 -17.87
CA PHE A 116 -2.69 1.00 -17.51
C PHE A 116 -3.42 0.36 -18.73
N PRO A 117 -4.11 -0.80 -18.54
CA PRO A 117 -4.45 -1.43 -17.25
C PRO A 117 -3.54 -2.60 -16.82
N ALA A 118 -2.39 -2.84 -17.45
CA ALA A 118 -1.61 -4.07 -17.29
C ALA A 118 -1.32 -4.47 -15.83
N GLY A 119 -0.81 -3.55 -15.01
CA GLY A 119 -0.54 -3.83 -13.59
C GLY A 119 -1.80 -4.07 -12.76
N LEU A 120 -2.92 -3.47 -13.13
CA LEU A 120 -4.20 -3.69 -12.49
C LEU A 120 -4.74 -5.10 -12.83
N GLU A 121 -4.64 -5.53 -14.08
CA GLU A 121 -5.03 -6.89 -14.53
C GLU A 121 -4.22 -7.97 -13.81
N ASP A 122 -2.90 -7.78 -13.68
CA ASP A 122 -2.04 -8.70 -12.95
C ASP A 122 -2.43 -8.79 -11.47
N SER A 123 -2.69 -7.64 -10.85
CA SER A 123 -3.13 -7.56 -9.44
C SER A 123 -4.50 -8.19 -9.24
N PHE A 124 -5.40 -8.05 -10.21
CA PHE A 124 -6.72 -8.69 -10.17
C PHE A 124 -6.61 -10.21 -10.32
N SER A 125 -5.75 -10.69 -11.21
CA SER A 125 -5.46 -12.13 -11.33
C SER A 125 -4.91 -12.73 -10.03
N ALA A 126 -4.03 -11.99 -9.34
CA ALA A 126 -3.52 -12.40 -8.03
C ALA A 126 -4.63 -12.41 -6.96
N TYR A 127 -5.58 -11.47 -7.00
CA TYR A 127 -6.74 -11.47 -6.12
C TYR A 127 -7.66 -12.66 -6.38
N GLN A 128 -8.00 -12.92 -7.65
CA GLN A 128 -8.82 -14.09 -8.05
C GLN A 128 -8.19 -15.40 -7.58
N PHE A 129 -6.86 -15.56 -7.71
CA PHE A 129 -6.12 -16.72 -7.20
C PHE A 129 -6.31 -16.92 -5.69
N LEU A 130 -6.33 -15.85 -4.90
CA LEU A 130 -6.61 -15.97 -3.47
C LEU A 130 -8.06 -16.34 -3.18
N LEU A 131 -9.02 -15.97 -4.03
CA LEU A 131 -10.42 -16.32 -3.88
C LEU A 131 -10.73 -17.80 -4.20
N GLU A 132 -9.85 -18.51 -4.91
CA GLU A 132 -10.00 -19.97 -5.14
C GLU A 132 -9.90 -20.79 -3.84
N GLN A 133 -9.34 -20.19 -2.78
CA GLN A 133 -9.22 -20.83 -1.48
C GLN A 133 -10.32 -20.29 -0.54
N GLU A 134 -10.80 -21.13 0.37
CA GLU A 134 -11.81 -20.73 1.36
C GLU A 134 -11.26 -19.75 2.40
N GLY A 135 -12.11 -18.82 2.86
CA GLY A 135 -11.85 -17.89 3.93
C GLY A 135 -11.58 -16.45 3.47
N PRO A 136 -11.54 -15.50 4.42
CA PRO A 136 -11.44 -14.08 4.13
C PRO A 136 -10.06 -13.68 3.60
N VAL A 137 -10.06 -12.67 2.72
CA VAL A 137 -8.85 -12.05 2.18
C VAL A 137 -8.84 -10.57 2.57
N VAL A 138 -7.72 -10.06 3.08
CA VAL A 138 -7.47 -8.63 3.30
C VAL A 138 -6.58 -8.10 2.18
N LEU A 139 -6.88 -6.91 1.66
CA LEU A 139 -5.98 -6.22 0.74
C LEU A 139 -5.18 -5.17 1.50
N CYS A 140 -3.88 -5.16 1.29
CA CYS A 140 -2.98 -4.12 1.78
C CYS A 140 -2.21 -3.51 0.61
N GLY A 141 -2.07 -2.20 0.60
CA GLY A 141 -1.27 -1.54 -0.44
C GLY A 141 -0.71 -0.21 0.03
N GLU A 142 0.45 0.14 -0.50
CA GLU A 142 1.02 1.46 -0.24
C GLU A 142 1.11 2.28 -1.51
N SER A 143 0.94 3.61 -1.41
CA SER A 143 1.10 4.56 -2.53
C SER A 143 0.24 4.15 -3.74
N ALA A 144 0.84 3.89 -4.89
CA ALA A 144 0.18 3.34 -6.08
C ALA A 144 -0.57 2.04 -5.79
N GLY A 145 0.05 1.08 -5.08
CA GLY A 145 -0.61 -0.14 -4.64
C GLY A 145 -1.79 0.14 -3.70
N GLY A 146 -1.68 1.20 -2.89
CA GLY A 146 -2.75 1.68 -2.01
C GLY A 146 -3.96 2.23 -2.78
N GLY A 147 -3.77 2.86 -3.93
CA GLY A 147 -4.86 3.21 -4.87
C GLY A 147 -5.43 1.96 -5.54
N MET A 148 -4.55 1.05 -5.96
CA MET A 148 -4.93 -0.14 -6.72
C MET A 148 -5.84 -1.10 -5.93
N ILE A 149 -5.69 -1.23 -4.59
CA ILE A 149 -6.59 -2.08 -3.79
C ILE A 149 -8.05 -1.63 -3.86
N TYR A 150 -8.32 -0.33 -4.02
CA TYR A 150 -9.67 0.19 -4.24
C TYR A 150 -10.15 -0.06 -5.67
N ALA A 151 -9.26 0.04 -6.66
CA ALA A 151 -9.56 -0.32 -8.04
C ALA A 151 -9.95 -1.81 -8.17
N LEU A 152 -9.29 -2.71 -7.43
CA LEU A 152 -9.67 -4.12 -7.37
C LEU A 152 -11.09 -4.34 -6.82
N CYS A 153 -11.54 -3.52 -5.87
CA CYS A 153 -12.91 -3.60 -5.37
C CYS A 153 -13.94 -3.22 -6.43
N PHE A 154 -13.65 -2.24 -7.31
CA PHE A 154 -14.53 -1.93 -8.45
C PHE A 154 -14.64 -3.12 -9.40
N LEU A 155 -13.51 -3.72 -9.79
CA LEU A 155 -13.51 -4.89 -10.67
C LEU A 155 -14.23 -6.10 -10.04
N ALA A 156 -14.00 -6.36 -8.75
CA ALA A 156 -14.68 -7.44 -8.05
C ALA A 156 -16.19 -7.22 -8.01
N LYS A 157 -16.67 -5.98 -7.79
CA LYS A 157 -18.12 -5.67 -7.87
C LYS A 157 -18.68 -5.85 -9.27
N GLU A 158 -17.96 -5.41 -10.29
CA GLU A 158 -18.37 -5.54 -11.69
C GLU A 158 -18.49 -7.02 -12.10
N GLU A 159 -17.55 -7.86 -11.68
CA GLU A 159 -17.54 -9.30 -11.97
C GLU A 159 -18.38 -10.14 -11.00
N GLY A 160 -19.03 -9.52 -10.00
CA GLY A 160 -19.81 -10.23 -9.00
C GLY A 160 -19.00 -11.17 -8.10
N LEU A 161 -17.71 -10.88 -7.93
CA LEU A 161 -16.82 -11.63 -7.05
C LEU A 161 -16.94 -11.16 -5.59
N PRO A 162 -16.59 -11.99 -4.61
CA PRO A 162 -16.52 -11.58 -3.21
C PRO A 162 -15.60 -10.37 -3.05
N LEU A 163 -16.04 -9.39 -2.26
CA LEU A 163 -15.17 -8.28 -1.84
C LEU A 163 -14.22 -8.75 -0.73
N PRO A 164 -13.04 -8.10 -0.57
CA PRO A 164 -12.15 -8.39 0.54
C PRO A 164 -12.80 -8.12 1.89
N ALA A 165 -12.32 -8.78 2.94
CA ALA A 165 -12.81 -8.58 4.31
C ALA A 165 -12.38 -7.24 4.90
N GLY A 166 -11.33 -6.62 4.36
CA GLY A 166 -10.84 -5.31 4.78
C GLY A 166 -9.76 -4.77 3.85
N LEU A 167 -9.55 -3.45 3.90
CA LEU A 167 -8.57 -2.72 3.11
C LEU A 167 -7.60 -1.97 4.03
N ILE A 168 -6.30 -2.06 3.75
CA ILE A 168 -5.25 -1.33 4.46
C ILE A 168 -4.52 -0.46 3.43
N GLY A 169 -4.73 0.85 3.51
CA GLY A 169 -4.05 1.83 2.66
C GLY A 169 -2.95 2.56 3.41
N ILE A 170 -1.71 2.45 2.95
CA ILE A 170 -0.57 3.19 3.49
C ILE A 170 -0.23 4.29 2.51
N SER A 171 -0.53 5.55 2.88
CA SER A 171 -0.37 6.72 1.99
C SER A 171 -0.94 6.47 0.58
N PRO A 172 -2.19 5.98 0.45
CA PRO A 172 -2.71 5.52 -0.84
C PRO A 172 -2.81 6.67 -1.84
N TRP A 173 -2.32 6.44 -3.07
CA TRP A 173 -2.44 7.39 -4.17
C TRP A 173 -3.78 7.19 -4.87
N THR A 174 -4.75 8.02 -4.55
CA THR A 174 -6.16 7.85 -4.96
C THR A 174 -6.66 8.91 -5.90
N ASP A 175 -5.83 9.92 -6.20
CA ASP A 175 -6.12 11.02 -7.11
C ASP A 175 -4.88 11.37 -7.95
N LEU A 176 -4.75 10.77 -9.14
CA LEU A 176 -3.64 11.02 -10.05
C LEU A 176 -3.72 12.40 -10.74
N THR A 177 -4.83 13.13 -10.55
CA THR A 177 -4.95 14.52 -11.01
C THR A 177 -4.25 15.51 -10.07
N ALA A 178 -3.86 15.05 -8.87
CA ALA A 178 -3.23 15.85 -7.83
C ALA A 178 -4.06 17.10 -7.46
N SER A 179 -5.39 16.94 -7.31
CA SER A 179 -6.33 18.04 -7.07
C SER A 179 -6.42 18.45 -5.59
N GLY A 180 -5.82 17.72 -4.66
CA GLY A 180 -5.79 18.03 -3.23
C GLY A 180 -4.92 19.27 -2.91
N GLY A 181 -5.31 20.06 -1.91
CA GLY A 181 -4.57 21.25 -1.47
C GLY A 181 -3.20 20.92 -0.89
N SER A 182 -3.06 19.74 -0.25
CA SER A 182 -1.81 19.29 0.36
C SER A 182 -0.64 19.15 -0.62
N TYR A 183 -0.89 19.00 -1.91
CA TYR A 183 0.16 18.98 -2.95
C TYR A 183 0.96 20.28 -2.99
N GLU A 184 0.33 21.42 -2.70
CA GLU A 184 1.02 22.71 -2.57
C GLU A 184 1.39 23.05 -1.12
N GLU A 185 0.49 22.83 -0.16
CA GLU A 185 0.68 23.17 1.25
C GLU A 185 1.88 22.43 1.86
N ASN A 186 2.05 21.16 1.52
CA ASN A 186 3.13 20.31 2.04
C ASN A 186 4.36 20.23 1.12
N ARG A 187 4.38 20.96 -0.01
CA ARG A 187 5.48 20.91 -1.00
C ARG A 187 6.89 21.07 -0.41
N LYS A 188 7.02 21.96 0.58
CA LYS A 188 8.28 22.21 1.26
C LYS A 188 8.51 21.29 2.47
N ARG A 189 7.44 20.71 3.01
CA ARG A 189 7.48 19.90 4.23
C ARG A 189 7.77 18.43 3.92
N ASP A 190 7.27 17.91 2.80
CA ASP A 190 7.50 16.52 2.39
C ASP A 190 8.99 16.29 2.09
N PRO A 191 9.68 15.40 2.83
CA PRO A 191 11.11 15.14 2.61
C PRO A 191 11.37 14.12 1.50
N SER A 192 10.34 13.51 0.90
CA SER A 192 10.47 12.33 0.03
C SER A 192 9.89 12.49 -1.35
N MET A 193 8.77 13.24 -1.49
CA MET A 193 8.03 13.33 -2.76
C MET A 193 7.98 14.76 -3.29
N THR A 194 7.78 14.87 -4.62
CA THR A 194 7.46 16.12 -5.31
C THR A 194 6.33 15.91 -6.29
N ARG A 195 5.56 16.98 -6.55
CA ARG A 195 4.46 16.94 -7.53
C ARG A 195 4.97 16.59 -8.92
N GLU A 196 6.09 17.17 -9.32
CA GLU A 196 6.71 16.94 -10.64
C GLU A 196 7.05 15.45 -10.85
N ARG A 197 7.50 14.77 -9.78
CA ARG A 197 7.79 13.33 -9.83
C ARG A 197 6.51 12.50 -9.97
N LEU A 198 5.47 12.84 -9.23
CA LEU A 198 4.16 12.18 -9.33
C LEU A 198 3.51 12.42 -10.69
N ASP A 199 3.58 13.64 -11.22
CA ASP A 199 3.09 13.96 -12.56
C ASP A 199 3.78 13.15 -13.67
N LEU A 200 5.12 12.96 -13.55
CA LEU A 200 5.87 12.10 -14.44
C LEU A 200 5.36 10.64 -14.37
N PHE A 201 5.19 10.11 -13.17
CA PHE A 201 4.72 8.74 -12.95
C PHE A 201 3.30 8.54 -13.50
N ALA A 202 2.39 9.46 -13.20
CA ALA A 202 1.03 9.43 -13.73
C ALA A 202 1.01 9.45 -15.27
N SER A 203 1.86 10.28 -15.91
CA SER A 203 1.96 10.36 -17.37
C SER A 203 2.53 9.08 -17.99
N CYS A 204 3.40 8.35 -17.30
CA CYS A 204 3.87 7.05 -17.74
C CYS A 204 2.78 5.98 -17.66
N TYR A 205 1.89 6.09 -16.66
CA TYR A 205 0.90 5.07 -16.35
C TYR A 205 -0.38 5.22 -17.19
N THR A 206 -0.90 6.44 -17.37
CA THR A 206 -2.18 6.67 -18.05
C THR A 206 -2.31 8.08 -18.60
N GLU A 207 -3.13 8.21 -19.67
CA GLU A 207 -3.62 9.50 -20.17
C GLU A 207 -4.93 9.93 -19.46
N CYS A 208 -5.70 8.97 -18.89
CA CYS A 208 -7.00 9.21 -18.25
C CYS A 208 -6.87 9.19 -16.73
N ARG A 209 -6.35 10.28 -16.15
CA ARG A 209 -6.03 10.36 -14.72
C ARG A 209 -7.25 10.38 -13.81
N ASP A 210 -8.43 10.72 -14.30
CA ASP A 210 -9.71 10.80 -13.58
C ASP A 210 -10.55 9.51 -13.68
N ASN A 211 -10.06 8.50 -14.39
CA ASN A 211 -10.71 7.18 -14.45
C ASN A 211 -10.74 6.55 -13.04
N PRO A 212 -11.91 6.10 -12.53
CA PRO A 212 -12.03 5.47 -11.20
C PRO A 212 -11.12 4.26 -10.97
N LEU A 213 -10.76 3.51 -12.00
CA LEU A 213 -9.81 2.39 -11.90
C LEU A 213 -8.35 2.85 -11.75
N VAL A 214 -8.09 4.13 -11.94
CA VAL A 214 -6.78 4.77 -11.80
C VAL A 214 -6.77 5.68 -10.58
N SER A 215 -7.82 6.47 -10.41
CA SER A 215 -8.04 7.40 -9.31
C SER A 215 -9.34 7.04 -8.58
N PRO A 216 -9.31 6.06 -7.67
CA PRO A 216 -10.49 5.52 -7.01
C PRO A 216 -11.28 6.56 -6.21
N LEU A 217 -10.68 7.67 -5.87
CA LEU A 217 -11.36 8.79 -5.25
C LEU A 217 -12.55 9.31 -6.08
N PHE A 218 -12.57 9.13 -7.40
CA PHE A 218 -13.64 9.58 -8.28
C PHE A 218 -14.75 8.54 -8.51
N GLY A 219 -14.54 7.28 -8.06
CA GLY A 219 -15.55 6.21 -8.21
C GLY A 219 -16.60 6.17 -7.09
N ASP A 220 -17.62 5.35 -7.25
CA ASP A 220 -18.62 5.08 -6.20
C ASP A 220 -18.12 4.01 -5.22
N LEU A 221 -17.84 4.42 -3.99
CA LEU A 221 -17.33 3.55 -2.93
C LEU A 221 -18.42 2.85 -2.11
N THR A 222 -19.70 2.98 -2.48
CA THR A 222 -20.82 2.36 -1.75
C THR A 222 -20.62 0.84 -1.63
N GLY A 223 -20.74 0.33 -0.39
CA GLY A 223 -20.60 -1.10 -0.09
C GLY A 223 -19.15 -1.60 -0.08
N PHE A 224 -18.15 -0.71 -0.07
CA PHE A 224 -16.75 -1.12 0.08
C PHE A 224 -16.46 -1.65 1.49
N PRO A 225 -15.46 -2.52 1.63
CA PRO A 225 -15.08 -3.11 2.91
C PRO A 225 -14.56 -2.07 3.92
N PRO A 226 -14.50 -2.42 5.22
CA PRO A 226 -13.83 -1.60 6.21
C PRO A 226 -12.40 -1.25 5.77
N SER A 227 -12.01 0.02 5.99
CA SER A 227 -10.71 0.54 5.56
C SER A 227 -9.91 1.10 6.73
N LEU A 228 -8.64 0.72 6.84
CA LEU A 228 -7.65 1.28 7.76
C LEU A 228 -6.61 2.04 6.94
N LEU A 229 -6.51 3.36 7.17
CA LEU A 229 -5.65 4.26 6.41
C LEU A 229 -4.55 4.83 7.30
N PHE A 230 -3.32 4.84 6.80
CA PHE A 230 -2.18 5.51 7.43
C PHE A 230 -1.63 6.56 6.47
N VAL A 231 -1.32 7.76 6.99
CA VAL A 231 -0.78 8.85 6.18
C VAL A 231 0.15 9.74 7.00
N GLY A 232 1.24 10.19 6.40
CA GLY A 232 2.14 11.18 6.99
C GLY A 232 1.54 12.59 6.94
N GLY A 233 1.63 13.34 8.03
CA GLY A 233 1.09 14.69 8.10
C GLY A 233 1.84 15.71 7.23
N ASP A 234 3.07 15.40 6.82
CA ASP A 234 3.91 16.28 6.01
C ASP A 234 3.99 15.86 4.54
N GLU A 235 3.35 14.73 4.15
CA GLU A 235 3.38 14.32 2.75
C GLU A 235 2.45 15.14 1.84
N ILE A 236 2.85 15.32 0.59
CA ILE A 236 2.05 16.07 -0.39
C ILE A 236 0.75 15.35 -0.75
N MET A 237 0.65 14.04 -0.56
CA MET A 237 -0.53 13.20 -0.83
C MET A 237 -1.46 13.06 0.38
N LEU A 238 -1.32 13.91 1.42
CA LEU A 238 -2.15 13.86 2.62
C LEU A 238 -3.65 13.93 2.32
N ASP A 239 -4.04 14.80 1.40
CA ASP A 239 -5.45 14.97 1.05
C ASP A 239 -6.05 13.80 0.27
N ASP A 240 -5.25 12.99 -0.41
CA ASP A 240 -5.72 11.75 -1.02
C ASP A 240 -6.34 10.84 0.04
N SER A 241 -5.62 10.63 1.16
CA SER A 241 -6.10 9.81 2.27
C SER A 241 -7.27 10.46 3.03
N ARG A 242 -7.24 11.78 3.25
CA ARG A 242 -8.33 12.51 3.92
C ARG A 242 -9.62 12.42 3.12
N ARG A 243 -9.56 12.76 1.84
CA ARG A 243 -10.73 12.76 0.94
C ARG A 243 -11.27 11.35 0.72
N LEU A 244 -10.37 10.35 0.63
CA LEU A 244 -10.80 8.95 0.56
C LEU A 244 -11.56 8.53 1.83
N HIS A 245 -11.01 8.85 3.01
CA HIS A 245 -11.65 8.58 4.29
C HIS A 245 -13.04 9.22 4.40
N GLU A 246 -13.14 10.51 4.10
CA GLU A 246 -14.39 11.26 4.12
C GLU A 246 -15.42 10.66 3.15
N LYS A 247 -14.98 10.29 1.94
CA LYS A 247 -15.84 9.68 0.93
C LYS A 247 -16.31 8.30 1.35
N LEU A 248 -15.46 7.44 1.91
CA LEU A 248 -15.87 6.14 2.46
C LEU A 248 -16.96 6.31 3.52
N LEU A 249 -16.77 7.22 4.47
CA LEU A 249 -17.79 7.51 5.50
C LEU A 249 -19.10 8.03 4.88
N SER A 250 -19.03 8.92 3.90
CA SER A 250 -20.22 9.44 3.21
C SER A 250 -20.99 8.37 2.41
N CYS A 251 -20.30 7.34 1.95
CA CYS A 251 -20.87 6.15 1.31
C CYS A 251 -21.37 5.09 2.33
N GLY A 252 -21.34 5.37 3.63
CA GLY A 252 -21.75 4.44 4.69
C GLY A 252 -20.76 3.32 4.98
N CYS A 253 -19.51 3.42 4.49
CA CYS A 253 -18.47 2.43 4.72
C CYS A 253 -17.67 2.76 5.99
N ALA A 254 -17.26 1.73 6.73
CA ALA A 254 -16.38 1.91 7.89
C ALA A 254 -14.97 2.33 7.42
N SER A 255 -14.46 3.41 7.99
CA SER A 255 -13.10 3.87 7.68
C SER A 255 -12.44 4.47 8.91
N THR A 256 -11.17 4.15 9.10
CA THR A 256 -10.32 4.73 10.14
C THR A 256 -9.10 5.35 9.48
N LEU A 257 -8.79 6.59 9.82
CA LEU A 257 -7.64 7.33 9.29
C LEU A 257 -6.69 7.72 10.42
N GLU A 258 -5.43 7.29 10.28
CA GLU A 258 -4.32 7.63 11.17
C GLU A 258 -3.38 8.62 10.48
N ILE A 259 -3.48 9.91 10.87
CA ILE A 259 -2.56 10.94 10.40
C ILE A 259 -1.41 11.05 11.40
N SER A 260 -0.20 10.79 10.94
CA SER A 260 1.00 10.85 11.78
C SER A 260 1.75 12.17 11.55
N PRO A 261 1.70 13.11 12.51
CA PRO A 261 2.38 14.42 12.37
C PRO A 261 3.87 14.25 12.08
N GLU A 262 4.42 15.17 11.29
CA GLU A 262 5.85 15.23 10.94
C GLU A 262 6.40 13.98 10.23
N LEU A 263 5.53 13.07 9.77
CA LEU A 263 5.92 11.91 8.97
C LEU A 263 5.66 12.16 7.48
N TRP A 264 6.29 11.33 6.68
CA TRP A 264 6.41 11.42 5.23
C TRP A 264 5.70 10.26 4.55
N HIS A 265 5.71 10.29 3.22
CA HIS A 265 5.07 9.29 2.38
C HIS A 265 5.50 7.86 2.69
N ALA A 266 4.53 6.98 2.86
CA ALA A 266 4.69 5.55 3.16
C ALA A 266 5.59 5.26 4.38
N TYR A 267 5.55 6.11 5.41
CA TYR A 267 6.41 6.01 6.59
C TYR A 267 6.32 4.67 7.33
N VAL A 268 5.20 3.98 7.26
CA VAL A 268 4.97 2.69 7.92
C VAL A 268 5.97 1.63 7.46
N LEU A 269 6.38 1.68 6.18
CA LEU A 269 7.35 0.74 5.60
C LEU A 269 8.74 0.81 6.25
N TYR A 270 9.06 1.93 6.88
CA TYR A 270 10.35 2.11 7.55
C TYR A 270 10.42 1.43 8.92
N CYS A 271 9.33 0.86 9.41
CA CYS A 271 9.24 0.15 10.69
C CYS A 271 9.89 0.94 11.84
N LEU A 272 9.58 2.24 11.91
CA LEU A 272 10.18 3.16 12.88
C LEU A 272 9.84 2.71 14.31
N LYS A 273 10.85 2.72 15.20
CA LYS A 273 10.69 2.30 16.59
C LYS A 273 9.61 3.08 17.35
N GLU A 274 9.46 4.36 17.02
CA GLU A 274 8.45 5.26 17.63
C GLU A 274 7.03 4.98 17.11
N ARG A 275 6.90 4.15 16.06
CA ARG A 275 5.66 3.88 15.33
C ARG A 275 5.29 2.39 15.28
N ARG A 276 5.83 1.58 16.17
CA ARG A 276 5.48 0.15 16.27
C ARG A 276 3.98 -0.10 16.47
N THR A 277 3.31 0.79 17.18
CA THR A 277 1.86 0.74 17.36
C THR A 277 1.07 0.76 16.05
N ASP A 278 1.64 1.23 14.95
CA ASP A 278 0.95 1.23 13.65
C ASP A 278 0.95 -0.19 13.06
N LEU A 279 2.04 -0.95 13.23
CA LEU A 279 2.08 -2.38 12.88
C LEU A 279 1.15 -3.21 13.78
N ASP A 280 1.08 -2.91 15.08
CA ASP A 280 0.13 -3.56 16.00
C ASP A 280 -1.32 -3.31 15.57
N ARG A 281 -1.64 -2.12 15.07
CA ARG A 281 -2.97 -1.78 14.53
C ARG A 281 -3.27 -2.53 13.24
N ILE A 282 -2.29 -2.68 12.36
CA ILE A 282 -2.43 -3.51 11.16
C ILE A 282 -2.75 -4.95 11.57
N ALA A 283 -2.01 -5.51 12.53
CA ALA A 283 -2.25 -6.86 13.02
C ALA A 283 -3.65 -7.03 13.63
N ALA A 284 -4.07 -6.10 14.49
CA ALA A 284 -5.39 -6.13 15.11
C ALA A 284 -6.53 -5.99 14.09
N PHE A 285 -6.38 -5.12 13.08
CA PHE A 285 -7.34 -4.97 11.99
C PHE A 285 -7.46 -6.25 11.17
N CYS A 286 -6.34 -6.86 10.79
CA CYS A 286 -6.35 -8.13 10.07
C CYS A 286 -7.03 -9.22 10.86
N HIS A 287 -6.72 -9.36 12.15
CA HIS A 287 -7.36 -10.34 13.02
C HIS A 287 -8.88 -10.17 13.07
N SER A 288 -9.36 -8.93 13.25
CA SER A 288 -10.80 -8.62 13.23
C SER A 288 -11.45 -9.03 11.90
N CYS A 289 -10.82 -8.71 10.76
CA CYS A 289 -11.29 -9.11 9.43
C CYS A 289 -11.33 -10.62 9.24
N PHE A 290 -10.31 -11.34 9.70
CA PHE A 290 -10.23 -12.80 9.58
C PHE A 290 -11.23 -13.53 10.48
N CYS A 291 -11.59 -12.95 11.64
CA CYS A 291 -12.60 -13.49 12.55
C CYS A 291 -14.03 -13.09 12.19
N GLY A 292 -14.24 -12.24 11.19
CA GLY A 292 -15.58 -11.73 10.81
C GLY A 292 -16.17 -10.74 11.82
N GLU A 293 -15.32 -10.09 12.62
CA GLU A 293 -15.72 -9.09 13.61
C GLU A 293 -15.90 -7.72 12.92
N ASN A 294 -17.14 -7.36 12.58
CA ASN A 294 -17.47 -6.14 11.83
C ASN A 294 -17.26 -4.80 12.58
N ASN A 295 -16.83 -4.83 13.85
CA ASN A 295 -16.70 -3.66 14.71
C ASN A 295 -15.24 -3.41 15.13
N PHE A 296 -14.34 -3.21 14.16
CA PHE A 296 -12.98 -2.77 14.48
C PHE A 296 -13.02 -1.33 15.01
N GLN A 297 -12.93 -1.18 16.33
CA GLN A 297 -12.65 0.10 16.98
C GLN A 297 -11.20 0.10 17.44
N ILE A 298 -10.41 1.02 16.92
CA ILE A 298 -9.05 1.23 17.42
C ILE A 298 -9.14 1.60 18.91
N PRO A 299 -8.42 0.89 19.80
CA PRO A 299 -8.31 1.32 21.19
C PRO A 299 -7.79 2.76 21.23
N ARG A 300 -8.61 3.69 21.75
CA ARG A 300 -8.17 5.08 21.94
C ARG A 300 -6.92 5.06 22.82
N LYS A 301 -5.86 5.76 22.42
CA LYS A 301 -4.70 5.99 23.30
C LYS A 301 -5.24 6.49 24.64
N LYS A 302 -4.93 5.77 25.71
CA LYS A 302 -4.99 6.39 27.05
C LYS A 302 -4.01 7.55 27.03
N ALA A 303 -4.55 8.76 27.26
CA ALA A 303 -3.80 10.01 27.31
C ALA A 303 -2.68 9.95 28.34
#